data_41241084bd6d8af2bf35924bec16700a
#
_entry.id   41241084bd6d8af2bf35924bec16700a
#
_cell.length_a   1.000
_cell.length_b   1.000
_cell.length_c   1.000
_cell.angle_alpha   90.00
_cell.angle_beta   90.00
_cell.angle_gamma   90.00
#
_symmetry.space_group_name_H-M   'P 1'
#
loop_
_entity.id
_entity.type
_entity.pdbx_description
1 polymer ?
#
loop_
_entity_poly.entity_id
_entity_poly.type
_entity_poly.pdbx_seq_one_letter_code
_entity_poly.pdbx_strand_id
1 'polypeptide(L)'
;MKTKTAQTTFAESKMNQISLLNRANVFEAGLFSWGIPEETASQLTRHHTELTYSSGKLIFGQGSPADIVMWVVKGVVREVCPNPNGSQTLVRLATAGDVLGLADKLNDNGQWVRRFEAWAAGPCVLAVVTRDHVRNLLKQMNPEELLALSERMNSAATEWVQYYATFLGLSYRERIEMVMAELGRKFGIPDSDGVLLTFEPTHSDLAEMIGSSRPVVGRVLAELIEDGEIGRRERKYILLRGGTIESAVNELAHVAKGHVPPSIQLAASSRRNIPLRPQHRWGRQS
;
A
#
# COMPACT_ATOMS: atom_id res chain seq x y z
N MET A 1 -27.42 3.18 43.15
CA MET A 1 -26.89 3.91 41.98
C MET A 1 -25.36 3.77 41.76
N LYS A 2 -24.65 2.97 42.55
CA LYS A 2 -23.15 2.81 42.45
C LYS A 2 -22.67 1.59 41.64
N THR A 3 -23.55 0.69 41.23
CA THR A 3 -23.17 -0.57 40.54
C THR A 3 -23.11 -0.47 39.01
N LYS A 4 -23.76 0.52 38.39
CA LYS A 4 -23.76 0.71 36.94
C LYS A 4 -22.46 1.33 36.41
N THR A 5 -21.81 2.21 37.19
CA THR A 5 -20.60 2.90 36.80
C THR A 5 -19.36 1.98 36.75
N ALA A 6 -19.28 1.01 37.66
CA ALA A 6 -18.17 0.05 37.73
C ALA A 6 -18.21 -0.98 36.58
N GLN A 7 -19.38 -1.40 36.15
CA GLN A 7 -19.55 -2.34 35.04
C GLN A 7 -19.23 -1.70 33.67
N THR A 8 -19.57 -0.41 33.48
CA THR A 8 -19.23 0.34 32.26
C THR A 8 -17.71 0.53 32.14
N THR A 9 -17.03 0.90 33.23
CA THR A 9 -15.57 1.08 33.25
C THR A 9 -14.80 -0.21 33.00
N PHE A 10 -15.32 -1.37 33.50
CA PHE A 10 -14.70 -2.67 33.28
C PHE A 10 -14.88 -3.19 31.84
N ALA A 11 -16.06 -2.96 31.24
CA ALA A 11 -16.32 -3.28 29.84
C ALA A 11 -15.49 -2.41 28.87
N GLU A 12 -15.35 -1.13 29.15
CA GLU A 12 -14.49 -0.21 28.39
C GLU A 12 -13.01 -0.57 28.50
N SER A 13 -12.55 -0.94 29.71
CA SER A 13 -11.17 -1.41 29.93
C SER A 13 -10.89 -2.72 29.17
N LYS A 14 -11.83 -3.66 29.19
CA LYS A 14 -11.70 -4.94 28.47
C LYS A 14 -11.77 -4.79 26.94
N MET A 15 -12.62 -3.88 26.44
CA MET A 15 -12.71 -3.53 25.04
C MET A 15 -11.47 -2.81 24.54
N ASN A 16 -10.86 -1.94 25.36
CA ASN A 16 -9.59 -1.31 25.10
C ASN A 16 -8.42 -2.32 25.10
N GLN A 17 -8.38 -3.28 26.01
CA GLN A 17 -7.39 -4.36 26.01
C GLN A 17 -7.48 -5.26 24.78
N ILE A 18 -8.69 -5.67 24.37
CA ILE A 18 -8.93 -6.46 23.15
C ILE A 18 -8.54 -5.64 21.91
N SER A 19 -8.84 -4.34 21.89
CA SER A 19 -8.42 -3.42 20.82
C SER A 19 -6.90 -3.28 20.75
N LEU A 20 -6.21 -3.22 21.88
CA LEU A 20 -4.75 -3.15 21.94
C LEU A 20 -4.08 -4.46 21.50
N LEU A 21 -4.61 -5.62 21.90
CA LEU A 21 -4.14 -6.94 21.45
C LEU A 21 -4.31 -7.11 19.93
N ASN A 22 -5.44 -6.68 19.36
CA ASN A 22 -5.64 -6.70 17.90
C ASN A 22 -4.70 -5.75 17.16
N ARG A 23 -4.30 -4.63 17.76
CA ARG A 23 -3.37 -3.66 17.17
C ARG A 23 -1.92 -4.18 17.18
N ALA A 24 -1.49 -4.79 18.28
CA ALA A 24 -0.18 -5.44 18.37
C ALA A 24 -0.06 -6.55 17.32
N ASN A 25 -1.08 -7.37 17.13
CA ASN A 25 -1.10 -8.43 16.13
C ASN A 25 -0.97 -7.91 14.68
N VAL A 26 -1.55 -6.75 14.34
CA VAL A 26 -1.42 -6.15 13.00
C VAL A 26 0.00 -5.64 12.76
N PHE A 27 0.62 -5.03 13.77
CA PHE A 27 1.99 -4.56 13.69
C PHE A 27 2.98 -5.73 13.55
N GLU A 28 2.84 -6.76 14.39
CA GLU A 28 3.63 -7.99 14.32
C GLU A 28 3.46 -8.71 12.98
N ALA A 29 2.23 -8.87 12.50
CA ALA A 29 1.95 -9.48 11.20
C ALA A 29 2.63 -8.72 10.05
N GLY A 30 2.66 -7.39 10.10
CA GLY A 30 3.41 -6.56 9.16
C GLY A 30 4.91 -6.85 9.20
N LEU A 31 5.50 -6.99 10.39
CA LEU A 31 6.91 -7.31 10.56
C LEU A 31 7.23 -8.73 10.07
N PHE A 32 6.40 -9.72 10.40
CA PHE A 32 6.58 -11.10 9.93
C PHE A 32 6.51 -11.23 8.42
N SER A 33 5.68 -10.43 7.75
CA SER A 33 5.61 -10.43 6.29
C SER A 33 6.91 -9.95 5.63
N TRP A 34 7.72 -9.17 6.33
CA TRP A 34 9.07 -8.78 5.94
C TRP A 34 10.14 -9.80 6.35
N GLY A 35 9.75 -10.90 7.03
CA GLY A 35 10.67 -11.92 7.51
C GLY A 35 11.48 -11.50 8.72
N ILE A 36 11.00 -10.51 9.47
CA ILE A 36 11.56 -10.15 10.77
C ILE A 36 11.25 -11.30 11.74
N PRO A 37 12.25 -11.88 12.43
CA PRO A 37 12.03 -12.93 13.40
C PRO A 37 11.07 -12.51 14.52
N GLU A 38 10.33 -13.48 15.07
CA GLU A 38 9.31 -13.24 16.09
C GLU A 38 9.86 -12.49 17.32
N GLU A 39 11.03 -12.86 17.78
CA GLU A 39 11.68 -12.19 18.92
C GLU A 39 11.99 -10.72 18.63
N THR A 40 12.55 -10.42 17.45
CA THR A 40 12.85 -9.06 17.00
C THR A 40 11.56 -8.26 16.79
N ALA A 41 10.54 -8.86 16.21
CA ALA A 41 9.24 -8.24 16.03
C ALA A 41 8.59 -7.89 17.37
N SER A 42 8.61 -8.82 18.34
CA SER A 42 8.11 -8.60 19.69
C SER A 42 8.87 -7.49 20.43
N GLN A 43 10.17 -7.35 20.23
CA GLN A 43 10.96 -6.26 20.81
C GLN A 43 10.58 -4.90 20.19
N LEU A 44 10.37 -4.83 18.88
CA LEU A 44 9.90 -3.62 18.19
C LEU A 44 8.50 -3.21 18.68
N THR A 45 7.60 -4.17 18.88
CA THR A 45 6.24 -3.89 19.33
C THR A 45 6.15 -3.45 20.80
N ARG A 46 7.07 -3.87 21.65
CA ARG A 46 7.11 -3.44 23.06
C ARG A 46 7.56 -1.98 23.25
N HIS A 47 8.33 -1.43 22.31
CA HIS A 47 8.97 -0.11 22.43
C HIS A 47 8.46 0.91 21.40
N HIS A 48 7.27 0.69 20.83
CA HIS A 48 6.67 1.67 19.93
C HIS A 48 5.87 2.73 20.69
N THR A 49 5.66 3.87 20.01
CA THR A 49 4.71 4.90 20.41
C THR A 49 3.62 4.98 19.37
N GLU A 50 2.36 5.10 19.79
CA GLU A 50 1.26 5.34 18.84
C GLU A 50 1.03 6.83 18.63
N LEU A 51 0.95 7.23 17.35
CA LEU A 51 0.56 8.57 16.92
C LEU A 51 -0.75 8.49 16.14
N THR A 52 -1.68 9.41 16.46
CA THR A 52 -2.97 9.52 15.78
C THR A 52 -3.00 10.76 14.92
N TYR A 53 -3.47 10.60 13.67
CA TYR A 53 -3.62 11.70 12.71
C TYR A 53 -5.08 11.81 12.27
N SER A 54 -5.57 13.04 12.19
CA SER A 54 -6.87 13.34 11.57
C SER A 54 -6.76 13.32 10.04
N SER A 55 -7.89 13.13 9.36
CA SER A 55 -7.96 13.16 7.89
C SER A 55 -7.32 14.44 7.31
N GLY A 56 -6.57 14.29 6.23
CA GLY A 56 -5.91 15.38 5.53
C GLY A 56 -4.67 15.95 6.21
N LYS A 57 -4.19 15.38 7.32
CA LYS A 57 -2.98 15.85 8.00
C LYS A 57 -1.73 15.29 7.35
N LEU A 58 -0.72 16.16 7.20
CA LEU A 58 0.64 15.76 6.82
C LEU A 58 1.27 14.99 7.97
N ILE A 59 1.79 13.80 7.66
CA ILE A 59 2.51 12.94 8.60
C ILE A 59 4.01 13.28 8.55
N PHE A 60 4.56 13.35 7.35
CA PHE A 60 5.91 13.86 7.09
C PHE A 60 6.02 14.41 5.65
N GLY A 61 6.88 15.41 5.48
CA GLY A 61 7.17 16.01 4.17
C GLY A 61 8.42 15.45 3.52
N GLN A 62 8.52 15.56 2.20
CA GLN A 62 9.72 15.22 1.45
C GLN A 62 10.93 16.05 1.93
N GLY A 63 12.10 15.42 2.08
CA GLY A 63 13.34 16.07 2.53
C GLY A 63 13.42 16.29 4.04
N SER A 64 12.34 16.07 4.81
CA SER A 64 12.41 16.16 6.27
C SER A 64 13.27 15.03 6.87
N PRO A 65 13.82 15.19 8.09
CA PRO A 65 14.58 14.15 8.79
C PRO A 65 13.77 12.85 8.91
N ALA A 66 14.43 11.73 8.71
CA ALA A 66 13.82 10.40 8.75
C ALA A 66 14.36 9.55 9.92
N ASP A 67 14.31 10.12 11.13
CA ASP A 67 14.85 9.51 12.34
C ASP A 67 13.95 8.43 12.94
N ILE A 68 12.73 8.31 12.39
CA ILE A 68 11.73 7.33 12.84
C ILE A 68 11.23 6.49 11.66
N VAL A 69 10.90 5.23 11.95
CA VAL A 69 10.20 4.30 11.07
C VAL A 69 8.78 4.16 11.61
N MET A 70 7.81 4.08 10.73
CA MET A 70 6.40 4.04 11.10
C MET A 70 5.71 2.84 10.46
N TRP A 71 4.73 2.27 11.16
CA TRP A 71 3.81 1.25 10.65
C TRP A 71 2.38 1.74 10.75
N VAL A 72 1.59 1.46 9.73
CA VAL A 72 0.16 1.75 9.78
C VAL A 72 -0.52 0.68 10.66
N VAL A 73 -1.06 1.10 11.80
CA VAL A 73 -1.86 0.22 12.68
C VAL A 73 -3.32 0.23 12.25
N LYS A 74 -3.82 1.41 11.87
CA LYS A 74 -5.22 1.60 11.45
C LYS A 74 -5.34 2.77 10.48
N GLY A 75 -6.26 2.67 9.53
CA GLY A 75 -6.56 3.72 8.57
C GLY A 75 -5.75 3.58 7.28
N VAL A 76 -5.69 4.66 6.52
CA VAL A 76 -5.05 4.71 5.21
C VAL A 76 -4.14 5.94 5.13
N VAL A 77 -2.94 5.74 4.64
CA VAL A 77 -1.95 6.80 4.41
C VAL A 77 -1.64 6.88 2.91
N ARG A 78 -1.66 8.09 2.37
CA ARG A 78 -1.25 8.39 0.99
C ARG A 78 0.25 8.72 1.00
N GLU A 79 1.07 7.93 0.33
CA GLU A 79 2.45 8.31 0.03
C GLU A 79 2.51 8.91 -1.37
N VAL A 80 2.94 10.16 -1.45
CA VAL A 80 2.99 10.93 -2.69
C VAL A 80 4.41 11.42 -3.00
N CYS A 81 4.75 11.45 -4.27
CA CYS A 81 5.97 12.05 -4.77
C CYS A 81 5.63 13.41 -5.38
N PRO A 82 6.07 14.54 -4.78
CA PRO A 82 5.96 15.84 -5.41
C PRO A 82 6.81 15.90 -6.69
N ASN A 83 6.24 16.39 -7.76
CA ASN A 83 6.92 16.55 -9.05
C ASN A 83 7.45 18.00 -9.23
N PRO A 84 8.51 18.23 -10.01
CA PRO A 84 9.06 19.56 -10.22
C PRO A 84 8.07 20.57 -10.83
N ASN A 85 7.05 20.10 -11.54
CA ASN A 85 5.99 20.93 -12.13
C ASN A 85 4.86 21.29 -11.15
N GLY A 86 5.00 20.94 -9.87
CA GLY A 86 3.98 21.19 -8.83
C GLY A 86 2.84 20.17 -8.79
N SER A 87 2.81 19.19 -9.69
CA SER A 87 1.89 18.06 -9.58
C SER A 87 2.39 17.04 -8.54
N GLN A 88 1.53 16.10 -8.18
CA GLN A 88 1.90 15.00 -7.30
C GLN A 88 1.62 13.67 -7.99
N THR A 89 2.45 12.68 -7.71
CA THR A 89 2.19 11.29 -8.08
C THR A 89 1.86 10.52 -6.81
N LEU A 90 0.67 9.91 -6.75
CA LEU A 90 0.31 9.01 -5.66
C LEU A 90 1.04 7.68 -5.87
N VAL A 91 2.08 7.45 -5.06
CA VAL A 91 2.94 6.27 -5.16
C VAL A 91 2.21 5.04 -4.67
N ARG A 92 1.55 5.14 -3.50
CA ARG A 92 0.73 4.06 -2.95
C ARG A 92 -0.23 4.55 -1.87
N LEU A 93 -1.22 3.72 -1.58
CA LEU A 93 -2.03 3.78 -0.38
C LEU A 93 -1.53 2.74 0.61
N ALA A 94 -0.94 3.20 1.71
CA ALA A 94 -0.48 2.33 2.78
C ALA A 94 -1.63 2.07 3.77
N THR A 95 -1.77 0.82 4.18
CA THR A 95 -2.84 0.32 5.06
C THR A 95 -2.25 -0.40 6.27
N ALA A 96 -3.10 -0.90 7.15
CA ALA A 96 -2.68 -1.66 8.33
C ALA A 96 -1.66 -2.77 7.98
N GLY A 97 -0.51 -2.78 8.66
CA GLY A 97 0.64 -3.65 8.41
C GLY A 97 1.70 -3.06 7.48
N ASP A 98 1.38 -2.04 6.68
CA ASP A 98 2.36 -1.39 5.80
C ASP A 98 3.35 -0.51 6.58
N VAL A 99 4.62 -0.53 6.14
CA VAL A 99 5.70 0.32 6.68
C VAL A 99 5.83 1.59 5.87
N LEU A 100 5.98 2.72 6.55
CA LEU A 100 6.30 4.03 5.95
C LEU A 100 7.77 4.36 6.21
N GLY A 101 8.44 4.93 5.21
CA GLY A 101 9.82 5.37 5.32
C GLY A 101 10.87 4.30 4.95
N LEU A 102 10.49 3.18 4.34
CA LEU A 102 11.45 2.20 3.81
C LEU A 102 12.24 2.77 2.62
N ALA A 103 11.63 3.66 1.84
CA ALA A 103 12.27 4.29 0.69
C ALA A 103 13.06 5.55 1.04
N ASP A 104 13.30 5.83 2.31
CA ASP A 104 14.13 6.95 2.76
C ASP A 104 15.57 6.82 2.23
N LYS A 105 16.26 7.93 2.05
CA LYS A 105 17.62 7.96 1.53
C LYS A 105 18.59 8.66 2.48
N LEU A 106 19.85 8.32 2.38
CA LEU A 106 20.92 9.15 2.95
C LEU A 106 21.15 10.37 2.04
N ASN A 107 21.23 11.56 2.65
CA ASN A 107 21.69 12.76 1.96
C ASN A 107 23.24 12.82 1.96
N ASP A 108 23.82 13.83 1.32
CA ASP A 108 25.27 14.00 1.19
C ASP A 108 25.97 14.18 2.55
N ASN A 109 25.24 14.58 3.59
CA ASN A 109 25.72 14.73 4.95
C ASN A 109 25.58 13.45 5.79
N GLY A 110 25.14 12.33 5.18
CA GLY A 110 24.94 11.06 5.88
C GLY A 110 23.70 11.01 6.77
N GLN A 111 22.77 11.95 6.62
CA GLN A 111 21.50 11.97 7.36
C GLN A 111 20.41 11.29 6.55
N TRP A 112 19.56 10.51 7.22
CA TRP A 112 18.37 9.94 6.62
C TRP A 112 17.32 11.02 6.40
N VAL A 113 16.79 11.11 5.18
CA VAL A 113 15.74 12.07 4.79
C VAL A 113 14.62 11.36 4.05
N ARG A 114 13.40 11.86 4.25
CA ARG A 114 12.19 11.35 3.59
C ARG A 114 12.28 11.56 2.08
N ARG A 115 12.01 10.51 1.33
CA ARG A 115 11.96 10.58 -0.13
C ARG A 115 10.59 11.03 -0.65
N PHE A 116 9.53 10.67 0.06
CA PHE A 116 8.14 10.96 -0.27
C PHE A 116 7.50 11.83 0.81
N GLU A 117 6.32 12.34 0.52
CA GLU A 117 5.41 12.88 1.53
C GLU A 117 4.42 11.80 1.95
N ALA A 118 3.95 11.87 3.19
CA ALA A 118 2.89 11.00 3.69
C ALA A 118 1.76 11.84 4.28
N TRP A 119 0.52 11.52 3.87
CA TRP A 119 -0.69 12.22 4.28
C TRP A 119 -1.74 11.23 4.79
N ALA A 120 -2.43 11.57 5.85
CA ALA A 120 -3.57 10.79 6.33
C ALA A 120 -4.76 10.90 5.37
N ALA A 121 -5.12 9.82 4.66
CA ALA A 121 -6.29 9.81 3.76
C ALA A 121 -7.63 9.84 4.53
N GLY A 122 -7.61 9.39 5.77
CA GLY A 122 -8.67 9.42 6.76
C GLY A 122 -8.04 9.42 8.16
N PRO A 123 -8.83 9.31 9.25
CA PRO A 123 -8.27 9.10 10.57
C PRO A 123 -7.38 7.86 10.59
N CYS A 124 -6.13 7.98 11.05
CA CYS A 124 -5.19 6.86 11.10
C CYS A 124 -4.40 6.83 12.40
N VAL A 125 -3.91 5.64 12.73
CA VAL A 125 -3.02 5.37 13.87
C VAL A 125 -1.75 4.73 13.33
N LEU A 126 -0.60 5.27 13.71
CA LEU A 126 0.71 4.80 13.31
C LEU A 126 1.50 4.36 14.55
N ALA A 127 2.10 3.19 14.50
CA ALA A 127 3.15 2.78 15.44
C ALA A 127 4.47 3.36 14.98
N VAL A 128 5.22 3.96 15.89
CA VAL A 128 6.45 4.69 15.61
C VAL A 128 7.59 4.15 16.47
N VAL A 129 8.72 3.88 15.85
CA VAL A 129 9.97 3.53 16.53
C VAL A 129 11.11 4.38 15.97
N THR A 130 12.15 4.63 16.77
CA THR A 130 13.33 5.32 16.26
C THR A 130 14.11 4.45 15.29
N ARG A 131 14.70 5.04 14.27
CA ARG A 131 15.55 4.32 13.31
C ARG A 131 16.74 3.67 13.99
N ASP A 132 17.30 4.30 15.02
CA ASP A 132 18.41 3.72 15.79
C ASP A 132 17.97 2.48 16.58
N HIS A 133 16.75 2.46 17.12
CA HIS A 133 16.21 1.26 17.77
C HIS A 133 16.10 0.10 16.76
N VAL A 134 15.50 0.34 15.58
CA VAL A 134 15.46 -0.65 14.51
C VAL A 134 16.86 -1.12 14.12
N ARG A 135 17.81 -0.19 13.93
CA ARG A 135 19.20 -0.53 13.59
C ARG A 135 19.86 -1.42 14.66
N ASN A 136 19.64 -1.11 15.93
CA ASN A 136 20.24 -1.88 17.02
C ASN A 136 19.65 -3.28 17.11
N LEU A 137 18.36 -3.46 16.82
CA LEU A 137 17.74 -4.77 16.75
C LEU A 137 18.26 -5.58 15.55
N LEU A 138 18.35 -4.95 14.37
CA LEU A 138 18.91 -5.61 13.19
C LEU A 138 20.35 -6.09 13.39
N LYS A 139 21.17 -5.36 14.18
CA LYS A 139 22.53 -5.80 14.54
C LYS A 139 22.57 -7.05 15.42
N GLN A 140 21.49 -7.41 16.09
CA GLN A 140 21.38 -8.60 16.92
C GLN A 140 20.92 -9.83 16.14
N MET A 141 20.39 -9.64 14.91
CA MET A 141 20.02 -10.73 14.03
C MET A 141 21.27 -11.50 13.58
N ASN A 142 21.13 -12.80 13.39
CA ASN A 142 22.21 -13.60 12.84
C ASN A 142 22.42 -13.33 11.34
N PRO A 143 23.57 -13.68 10.75
CA PRO A 143 23.88 -13.38 9.35
C PRO A 143 22.88 -13.98 8.35
N GLU A 144 22.32 -15.16 8.63
CA GLU A 144 21.33 -15.83 7.75
C GLU A 144 20.01 -15.09 7.72
N GLU A 145 19.53 -14.63 8.89
CA GLU A 145 18.32 -13.80 9.01
C GLU A 145 18.48 -12.44 8.29
N LEU A 146 19.66 -11.80 8.43
CA LEU A 146 19.95 -10.55 7.72
C LEU A 146 20.02 -10.75 6.21
N LEU A 147 20.59 -11.87 5.76
CA LEU A 147 20.64 -12.22 4.34
C LEU A 147 19.22 -12.43 3.80
N ALA A 148 18.40 -13.22 4.49
CA ALA A 148 17.01 -13.47 4.10
C ALA A 148 16.18 -12.17 4.05
N LEU A 149 16.35 -11.26 5.01
CA LEU A 149 15.72 -9.94 5.01
C LEU A 149 16.18 -9.11 3.80
N SER A 150 17.49 -9.09 3.51
CA SER A 150 18.07 -8.39 2.37
C SER A 150 17.54 -8.92 1.03
N GLU A 151 17.44 -10.23 0.87
CA GLU A 151 16.88 -10.88 -0.32
C GLU A 151 15.41 -10.52 -0.53
N ARG A 152 14.60 -10.50 0.54
CA ARG A 152 13.19 -10.06 0.49
C ARG A 152 13.07 -8.59 0.09
N MET A 153 13.89 -7.71 0.68
CA MET A 153 13.89 -6.29 0.32
C MET A 153 14.28 -6.08 -1.14
N ASN A 154 15.28 -6.82 -1.63
CA ASN A 154 15.71 -6.75 -3.03
C ASN A 154 14.62 -7.30 -3.97
N SER A 155 13.97 -8.42 -3.64
CA SER A 155 12.83 -8.96 -4.37
C SER A 155 11.70 -7.93 -4.46
N ALA A 156 11.28 -7.37 -3.33
CA ALA A 156 10.25 -6.34 -3.29
C ALA A 156 10.61 -5.11 -4.15
N ALA A 157 11.86 -4.64 -4.09
CA ALA A 157 12.31 -3.51 -4.91
C ALA A 157 12.28 -3.85 -6.41
N THR A 158 12.72 -5.05 -6.80
CA THR A 158 12.71 -5.51 -8.19
C THR A 158 11.28 -5.63 -8.72
N GLU A 159 10.35 -6.13 -7.90
CA GLU A 159 8.95 -6.25 -8.24
C GLU A 159 8.28 -4.88 -8.43
N TRP A 160 8.64 -3.89 -7.59
CA TRP A 160 8.20 -2.51 -7.79
C TRP A 160 8.70 -1.94 -9.12
N VAL A 161 9.97 -2.16 -9.47
CA VAL A 161 10.53 -1.72 -10.77
C VAL A 161 9.78 -2.38 -11.93
N GLN A 162 9.52 -3.69 -11.83
CA GLN A 162 8.79 -4.41 -12.86
C GLN A 162 7.32 -3.95 -12.96
N TYR A 163 6.68 -3.68 -11.83
CA TYR A 163 5.33 -3.09 -11.79
C TYR A 163 5.27 -1.77 -12.55
N TYR A 164 6.15 -0.83 -12.23
CA TYR A 164 6.16 0.47 -12.92
C TYR A 164 6.55 0.35 -14.39
N ALA A 165 7.49 -0.50 -14.75
CA ALA A 165 7.87 -0.73 -16.14
C ALA A 165 6.67 -1.27 -16.96
N THR A 166 5.92 -2.22 -16.40
CA THR A 166 4.69 -2.73 -17.01
C THR A 166 3.62 -1.63 -17.10
N PHE A 167 3.39 -0.93 -16.00
CA PHE A 167 2.39 0.13 -15.89
C PHE A 167 2.59 1.23 -16.94
N LEU A 168 3.84 1.65 -17.18
CA LEU A 168 4.16 2.66 -18.19
C LEU A 168 3.80 2.22 -19.63
N GLY A 169 3.79 0.92 -19.90
CA GLY A 169 3.41 0.35 -21.20
C GLY A 169 1.91 0.23 -21.43
N LEU A 170 1.07 0.50 -20.42
CA LEU A 170 -0.38 0.35 -20.46
C LEU A 170 -1.08 1.64 -20.92
N SER A 171 -2.23 1.47 -21.58
CA SER A 171 -3.19 2.56 -21.81
C SER A 171 -3.79 3.06 -20.50
N TYR A 172 -4.41 4.26 -20.50
CA TYR A 172 -5.05 4.78 -19.29
C TYR A 172 -6.19 3.89 -18.78
N ARG A 173 -6.89 3.20 -19.66
CA ARG A 173 -7.92 2.23 -19.29
C ARG A 173 -7.30 1.07 -18.51
N GLU A 174 -6.32 0.40 -19.09
CA GLU A 174 -5.63 -0.72 -18.46
C GLU A 174 -4.96 -0.32 -17.13
N ARG A 175 -4.43 0.91 -17.02
CA ARG A 175 -3.92 1.45 -15.75
C ARG A 175 -5.00 1.58 -14.69
N ILE A 176 -6.20 2.05 -15.06
CA ILE A 176 -7.33 2.16 -14.11
C ILE A 176 -7.80 0.76 -13.71
N GLU A 177 -7.93 -0.17 -14.64
CA GLU A 177 -8.30 -1.56 -14.34
C GLU A 177 -7.32 -2.20 -13.34
N MET A 178 -6.02 -2.02 -13.55
CA MET A 178 -4.96 -2.49 -12.67
C MET A 178 -5.02 -1.83 -11.27
N VAL A 179 -5.22 -0.52 -11.20
CA VAL A 179 -5.38 0.20 -9.94
C VAL A 179 -6.65 -0.24 -9.20
N MET A 180 -7.77 -0.41 -9.91
CA MET A 180 -9.03 -0.86 -9.30
C MET A 180 -8.92 -2.29 -8.77
N ALA A 181 -8.20 -3.18 -9.45
CA ALA A 181 -7.93 -4.53 -8.95
C ALA A 181 -7.08 -4.50 -7.67
N GLU A 182 -6.04 -3.65 -7.61
CA GLU A 182 -5.23 -3.48 -6.40
C GLU A 182 -6.04 -2.87 -5.24
N LEU A 183 -6.92 -1.90 -5.52
CA LEU A 183 -7.86 -1.36 -4.53
C LEU A 183 -8.84 -2.44 -4.06
N GLY A 184 -9.33 -3.28 -4.97
CA GLY A 184 -10.18 -4.44 -4.65
C GLY A 184 -9.49 -5.41 -3.70
N ARG A 185 -8.22 -5.72 -3.94
CA ARG A 185 -7.43 -6.57 -3.07
C ARG A 185 -7.22 -5.96 -1.67
N LYS A 186 -6.94 -4.65 -1.59
CA LYS A 186 -6.65 -3.96 -0.32
C LYS A 186 -7.89 -3.59 0.48
N PHE A 187 -8.93 -3.17 -0.19
CA PHE A 187 -10.11 -2.54 0.41
C PHE A 187 -11.42 -3.23 0.05
N GLY A 188 -11.34 -4.33 -0.69
CA GLY A 188 -12.52 -5.06 -1.14
C GLY A 188 -13.10 -5.95 -0.04
N ILE A 189 -14.41 -5.99 0.04
CA ILE A 189 -15.16 -7.00 0.80
C ILE A 189 -16.10 -7.73 -0.16
N PRO A 190 -16.32 -9.04 0.03
CA PRO A 190 -17.29 -9.78 -0.78
C PRO A 190 -18.68 -9.15 -0.70
N ASP A 191 -19.36 -9.08 -1.83
CA ASP A 191 -20.72 -8.54 -1.98
C ASP A 191 -21.52 -9.43 -2.94
N SER A 192 -22.87 -9.30 -2.93
CA SER A 192 -23.76 -10.05 -3.83
C SER A 192 -23.45 -9.82 -5.30
N ASP A 193 -23.03 -8.61 -5.65
CA ASP A 193 -22.78 -8.18 -7.03
C ASP A 193 -21.29 -8.28 -7.44
N GLY A 194 -20.39 -8.63 -6.50
CA GLY A 194 -18.97 -8.77 -6.75
C GLY A 194 -18.10 -8.38 -5.56
N VAL A 195 -17.17 -7.43 -5.72
CA VAL A 195 -16.29 -6.93 -4.66
C VAL A 195 -16.56 -5.45 -4.40
N LEU A 196 -17.12 -5.13 -3.24
CA LEU A 196 -17.40 -3.75 -2.81
C LEU A 196 -16.14 -3.13 -2.21
N LEU A 197 -15.71 -1.96 -2.73
CA LEU A 197 -14.61 -1.21 -2.16
C LEU A 197 -15.04 -0.46 -0.90
N THR A 198 -14.38 -0.70 0.24
CA THR A 198 -14.62 0.04 1.49
C THR A 198 -13.92 1.40 1.52
N PHE A 199 -12.87 1.58 0.72
CA PHE A 199 -12.19 2.85 0.46
C PHE A 199 -12.73 3.45 -0.84
N GLU A 200 -13.07 4.74 -0.82
CA GLU A 200 -13.57 5.47 -1.98
C GLU A 200 -12.45 6.35 -2.56
N PRO A 201 -11.76 5.89 -3.63
CA PRO A 201 -10.77 6.73 -4.30
C PRO A 201 -11.48 7.88 -5.03
N THR A 202 -10.98 9.09 -4.87
CA THR A 202 -11.45 10.22 -5.66
C THR A 202 -10.90 10.15 -7.09
N HIS A 203 -11.55 10.85 -8.03
CA HIS A 203 -10.99 10.99 -9.39
C HIS A 203 -9.59 11.63 -9.39
N SER A 204 -9.28 12.45 -8.36
CA SER A 204 -7.92 12.96 -8.18
C SER A 204 -6.93 11.87 -7.78
N ASP A 205 -7.31 11.04 -6.80
CA ASP A 205 -6.45 9.94 -6.37
C ASP A 205 -6.13 9.02 -7.56
N LEU A 206 -7.15 8.64 -8.33
CA LEU A 206 -6.96 7.82 -9.52
C LEU A 206 -6.11 8.51 -10.58
N ALA A 207 -6.31 9.82 -10.81
CA ALA A 207 -5.52 10.59 -11.76
C ALA A 207 -4.03 10.65 -11.36
N GLU A 208 -3.75 10.88 -10.07
CA GLU A 208 -2.40 10.88 -9.52
C GLU A 208 -1.76 9.47 -9.57
N MET A 209 -2.54 8.41 -9.34
CA MET A 209 -2.06 7.01 -9.42
C MET A 209 -1.70 6.61 -10.85
N ILE A 210 -2.49 7.03 -11.85
CA ILE A 210 -2.26 6.61 -13.24
C ILE A 210 -1.41 7.59 -14.06
N GLY A 211 -0.98 8.70 -13.45
CA GLY A 211 -0.22 9.75 -14.14
C GLY A 211 -1.04 10.44 -15.24
N SER A 212 -2.31 10.79 -14.95
CA SER A 212 -3.23 11.39 -15.91
C SER A 212 -4.03 12.55 -15.29
N SER A 213 -5.12 12.96 -15.93
CA SER A 213 -6.00 14.05 -15.49
C SER A 213 -7.38 13.53 -15.08
N ARG A 214 -8.08 14.29 -14.21
CA ARG A 214 -9.45 13.95 -13.76
C ARG A 214 -10.45 13.72 -14.91
N PRO A 215 -10.44 14.53 -16.01
CA PRO A 215 -11.32 14.27 -17.14
C PRO A 215 -11.08 12.93 -17.82
N VAL A 216 -9.81 12.51 -17.96
CA VAL A 216 -9.47 11.20 -18.52
C VAL A 216 -9.97 10.08 -17.62
N VAL A 217 -9.76 10.19 -16.31
CA VAL A 217 -10.28 9.23 -15.31
C VAL A 217 -11.80 9.15 -15.40
N GLY A 218 -12.51 10.30 -15.43
CA GLY A 218 -13.97 10.34 -15.52
C GLY A 218 -14.50 9.60 -16.75
N ARG A 219 -13.87 9.80 -17.92
CA ARG A 219 -14.25 9.12 -19.16
C ARG A 219 -14.01 7.61 -19.06
N VAL A 220 -12.82 7.17 -18.61
CA VAL A 220 -12.51 5.74 -18.51
C VAL A 220 -13.40 5.03 -17.49
N LEU A 221 -13.72 5.67 -16.36
CA LEU A 221 -14.65 5.09 -15.39
C LEU A 221 -16.07 4.95 -15.96
N ALA A 222 -16.51 5.90 -16.80
CA ALA A 222 -17.80 5.79 -17.48
C ALA A 222 -17.81 4.60 -18.47
N GLU A 223 -16.75 4.42 -19.26
CA GLU A 223 -16.56 3.28 -20.14
C GLU A 223 -16.59 1.95 -19.37
N LEU A 224 -15.88 1.86 -18.23
CA LEU A 224 -15.87 0.65 -17.39
C LEU A 224 -17.22 0.34 -16.75
N ILE A 225 -18.04 1.37 -16.46
CA ILE A 225 -19.42 1.19 -15.98
C ILE A 225 -20.31 0.67 -17.12
N GLU A 226 -20.19 1.23 -18.31
CA GLU A 226 -20.96 0.82 -19.50
C GLU A 226 -20.64 -0.63 -19.89
N ASP A 227 -19.36 -1.02 -19.80
CA ASP A 227 -18.91 -2.38 -20.10
C ASP A 227 -19.25 -3.40 -19.00
N GLY A 228 -19.81 -2.96 -17.86
CA GLY A 228 -20.17 -3.85 -16.75
C GLY A 228 -18.97 -4.39 -15.94
N GLU A 229 -17.83 -3.73 -16.01
CA GLU A 229 -16.64 -4.07 -15.20
C GLU A 229 -16.76 -3.54 -13.78
N ILE A 230 -17.30 -2.33 -13.62
CA ILE A 230 -17.52 -1.69 -12.33
C ILE A 230 -18.96 -1.16 -12.23
N GLY A 231 -19.47 -1.14 -11.01
CA GLY A 231 -20.74 -0.50 -10.66
C GLY A 231 -20.56 0.54 -9.56
N ARG A 232 -21.65 1.24 -9.26
CA ARG A 232 -21.71 2.15 -8.11
C ARG A 232 -22.87 1.78 -7.20
N ARG A 233 -22.57 1.76 -5.89
CA ARG A 233 -23.59 1.71 -4.85
C ARG A 233 -23.36 2.88 -3.91
N GLU A 234 -24.28 3.87 -3.96
CA GLU A 234 -24.06 5.17 -3.32
C GLU A 234 -22.79 5.85 -3.85
N ARG A 235 -21.78 6.04 -2.99
CA ARG A 235 -20.49 6.62 -3.37
C ARG A 235 -19.39 5.59 -3.65
N LYS A 236 -19.63 4.30 -3.31
CA LYS A 236 -18.64 3.24 -3.40
C LYS A 236 -18.63 2.58 -4.76
N TYR A 237 -17.47 2.11 -5.18
CA TYR A 237 -17.33 1.27 -6.35
C TYR A 237 -17.55 -0.21 -5.99
N ILE A 238 -18.16 -0.94 -6.91
CA ILE A 238 -18.28 -2.39 -6.90
C ILE A 238 -17.56 -2.90 -8.12
N LEU A 239 -16.60 -3.80 -7.94
CA LEU A 239 -16.01 -4.57 -9.02
C LEU A 239 -16.96 -5.70 -9.34
N LEU A 240 -17.64 -5.64 -10.50
CA LEU A 240 -18.77 -6.48 -10.80
C LEU A 240 -18.34 -7.93 -11.06
N ARG A 241 -19.17 -8.86 -10.56
CA ARG A 241 -18.93 -10.30 -10.67
C ARG A 241 -18.86 -10.74 -12.14
N GLY A 242 -17.80 -11.50 -12.47
CA GLY A 242 -17.53 -11.99 -13.82
C GLY A 242 -16.85 -10.99 -14.73
N GLY A 243 -16.58 -9.76 -14.25
CA GLY A 243 -15.71 -8.81 -14.93
C GLY A 243 -14.23 -9.20 -14.83
N THR A 244 -13.41 -8.62 -15.71
CA THR A 244 -11.96 -8.88 -15.74
C THR A 244 -11.27 -8.35 -14.49
N ILE A 245 -11.72 -7.21 -13.95
CA ILE A 245 -11.17 -6.60 -12.74
C ILE A 245 -11.45 -7.48 -11.51
N GLU A 246 -12.67 -7.98 -11.35
CA GLU A 246 -13.04 -8.86 -10.23
C GLU A 246 -12.29 -10.18 -10.29
N SER A 247 -12.17 -10.77 -11.48
CA SER A 247 -11.38 -11.99 -11.70
C SER A 247 -9.93 -11.79 -11.30
N ALA A 248 -9.37 -10.63 -11.65
CA ALA A 248 -8.03 -10.23 -11.26
C ALA A 248 -7.87 -10.12 -9.74
N VAL A 249 -8.83 -9.53 -9.01
CA VAL A 249 -8.80 -9.46 -7.53
C VAL A 249 -8.75 -10.86 -6.93
N ASN A 250 -9.53 -11.80 -7.46
CA ASN A 250 -9.58 -13.17 -6.98
C ASN A 250 -8.26 -13.94 -7.22
N GLU A 251 -7.66 -13.79 -8.42
CA GLU A 251 -6.34 -14.35 -8.72
C GLU A 251 -5.26 -13.79 -7.76
N LEU A 252 -5.29 -12.49 -7.53
CA LEU A 252 -4.36 -11.79 -6.64
C LEU A 252 -4.51 -12.22 -5.17
N ALA A 253 -5.71 -12.54 -4.71
CA ALA A 253 -5.96 -13.02 -3.36
C ALA A 253 -5.32 -14.39 -3.09
N HIS A 254 -5.17 -15.23 -4.11
CA HIS A 254 -4.51 -16.54 -4.01
C HIS A 254 -2.97 -16.45 -3.97
N VAL A 255 -2.38 -15.40 -4.54
CA VAL A 255 -0.92 -15.21 -4.62
C VAL A 255 -0.37 -14.43 -3.45
N ALA A 256 -1.17 -13.59 -2.82
CA ALA A 256 -0.73 -12.61 -1.82
C ALA A 256 -0.50 -13.22 -0.43
N LYS A 257 0.55 -14.03 -0.28
CA LYS A 257 1.20 -14.25 1.02
C LYS A 257 2.51 -13.45 1.19
N GLY A 258 2.83 -12.55 0.26
CA GLY A 258 4.01 -11.69 0.27
C GLY A 258 3.67 -10.23 0.00
N HIS A 259 4.54 -9.31 0.41
CA HIS A 259 4.41 -7.84 0.31
C HIS A 259 4.55 -7.28 -1.12
N VAL A 260 4.24 -8.04 -2.14
CA VAL A 260 4.42 -7.74 -3.55
C VAL A 260 3.13 -7.18 -4.11
N PRO A 261 3.15 -6.08 -4.89
CA PRO A 261 2.00 -5.71 -5.69
C PRO A 261 1.71 -6.83 -6.71
N PRO A 262 0.56 -7.50 -6.61
CA PRO A 262 0.24 -8.66 -7.47
C PRO A 262 -0.06 -8.31 -8.93
N SER A 263 -0.04 -7.03 -9.26
CA SER A 263 -0.35 -6.44 -10.55
C SER A 263 0.51 -6.90 -11.73
N ILE A 264 1.66 -7.55 -11.47
CA ILE A 264 2.56 -8.08 -12.52
C ILE A 264 1.92 -9.27 -13.24
N GLN A 265 1.12 -10.07 -12.56
CA GLN A 265 0.49 -11.26 -13.16
C GLN A 265 -0.69 -10.90 -14.07
N LEU A 266 -1.41 -9.81 -13.79
CA LEU A 266 -2.49 -9.30 -14.64
C LEU A 266 -2.01 -8.91 -16.04
N ALA A 267 -0.89 -8.21 -16.13
CA ALA A 267 -0.29 -7.84 -17.41
C ALA A 267 0.18 -9.05 -18.21
N ALA A 268 0.52 -10.17 -17.56
CA ALA A 268 0.91 -11.40 -18.23
C ALA A 268 -0.30 -12.20 -18.74
N SER A 269 -1.44 -12.16 -18.03
CA SER A 269 -2.66 -12.85 -18.46
C SER A 269 -3.38 -12.13 -19.62
N SER A 270 -3.40 -10.79 -19.62
CA SER A 270 -3.98 -10.01 -20.71
C SER A 270 -3.15 -10.04 -22.01
N ARG A 271 -1.86 -10.38 -21.94
CA ARG A 271 -0.97 -10.49 -23.13
C ARG A 271 -1.06 -11.81 -23.90
N ARG A 272 -1.87 -12.78 -23.51
CA ARG A 272 -1.96 -14.08 -24.22
C ARG A 272 -2.43 -13.99 -25.67
N ASN A 273 -2.85 -12.84 -26.16
CA ASN A 273 -3.37 -12.65 -27.53
C ASN A 273 -2.74 -11.49 -28.32
N ILE A 274 -1.62 -10.92 -27.90
CA ILE A 274 -0.92 -9.92 -28.72
C ILE A 274 0.22 -10.60 -29.48
N PRO A 275 0.18 -10.71 -30.82
CA PRO A 275 1.30 -11.24 -31.58
C PRO A 275 2.51 -10.33 -31.41
N LEU A 276 3.65 -10.91 -31.02
CA LEU A 276 4.93 -10.22 -30.92
C LEU A 276 5.24 -9.56 -32.27
N ARG A 277 5.34 -8.24 -32.30
CA ARG A 277 5.90 -7.53 -33.48
C ARG A 277 7.34 -8.00 -33.68
N PRO A 278 7.78 -8.25 -34.93
CA PRO A 278 9.16 -8.64 -35.21
C PRO A 278 10.11 -7.55 -34.69
N GLN A 279 11.14 -7.99 -33.97
CA GLN A 279 12.19 -7.10 -33.50
C GLN A 279 12.87 -6.43 -34.69
N HIS A 280 12.85 -5.09 -34.78
CA HIS A 280 13.69 -4.35 -35.67
C HIS A 280 15.15 -4.59 -35.28
N ARG A 281 15.88 -5.34 -36.15
CA ARG A 281 17.33 -5.48 -36.08
C ARG A 281 17.96 -4.09 -36.15
N TRP A 282 18.63 -3.69 -35.10
CA TRP A 282 19.54 -2.55 -35.17
C TRP A 282 20.69 -2.96 -36.09
N GLY A 283 20.70 -2.40 -37.31
CA GLY A 283 21.80 -2.56 -38.23
C GLY A 283 23.07 -1.94 -37.66
N ARG A 284 24.13 -2.74 -37.58
CA ARG A 284 25.49 -2.21 -37.40
C ARG A 284 25.80 -1.39 -38.65
N GLN A 285 26.01 -0.11 -38.47
CA GLN A 285 26.74 0.67 -39.47
C GLN A 285 28.22 0.58 -39.09
N SER A 286 28.99 0.05 -40.06
CA SER A 286 30.43 0.03 -40.10
C SER A 286 31.03 1.42 -40.21
#